data_c2d418f4164f5b694f9d0f6230199b2e
#
_entry.id   c2d418f4164f5b694f9d0f6230199b2e
#
_cell.length_a   1.000
_cell.length_b   1.000
_cell.length_c   1.000
_cell.angle_alpha   90.00
_cell.angle_beta   90.00
_cell.angle_gamma   90.00
#
_symmetry.space_group_name_H-M   'P 1'
#
loop_
_entity.id
_entity.type
_entity.pdbx_description
1 polymer ?
#
loop_
_entity_poly.entity_id
_entity_poly.type
_entity_poly.pdbx_seq_one_letter_code
_entity_poly.pdbx_strand_id
1 'polypeptide(L)'
;MHRIFQGIANIFNQKDYLLPSLYGRGLGVGLFLFAWLGSSYAQTARQFTLVNSADGKSELTVYLPSEEALAKSNGRFIVDCPGGGYSHLAMKHEGHDWAEYYNKQGIGFAVLKYRMPNGDRNIPLSDAYNAIRTVRDSAKVWHVNPHNVGIQGFSAGGHLASAVSTHAPMNVRPDFAILFYPVISMNERLTHRGSCVGFLGEQRNDENIQKQWSSDKAVRRHMVPPTILIFSNDDKVVPPATNAVAYYSVLRSAGANCSMFCYPTGGHGWGFRTFFKYHDLMIAELTQWLNDLKMPTASAVKVACVGNSITDGHGIDVSDLYGYPARLGSTLGEGYAVKNFGVSGRTLSNSGDYPYQKEEAWKRCLEWQPDVVVVKLGTNDTKTHNWKTAEGDIKSSMKTMIDTLRALPTNPRIIIAAPIPSFKNVWDIRDSVTVNAVIPQIQEFVKNENLEYLDLYNATKSLENFQKEYLLRDGVHPNEKGCQQIANLVAERIKSPVAPMGKRDRRIMKKKRK
;
A
#
# COMPACT_ATOMS: atom_id res chain seq x y z
N MET A 1 -3.51 -25.10 -4.86
CA MET A 1 -2.36 -24.89 -3.96
C MET A 1 -1.25 -25.95 -4.13
N HIS A 2 -1.58 -27.24 -4.08
CA HIS A 2 -0.56 -28.32 -4.13
C HIS A 2 0.28 -28.42 -5.43
N ARG A 3 -0.26 -28.05 -6.59
CA ARG A 3 0.44 -28.11 -7.89
C ARG A 3 1.41 -26.94 -8.14
N ILE A 4 1.24 -25.79 -7.51
CA ILE A 4 2.15 -24.64 -7.64
C ILE A 4 3.46 -24.91 -6.89
N PHE A 5 3.38 -25.58 -5.75
CA PHE A 5 4.58 -25.98 -4.98
C PHE A 5 5.41 -27.07 -5.67
N GLN A 6 4.81 -27.96 -6.46
CA GLN A 6 5.58 -28.96 -7.21
C GLN A 6 6.42 -28.35 -8.34
N GLY A 7 5.96 -27.27 -8.96
CA GLY A 7 6.74 -26.53 -9.97
C GLY A 7 7.99 -25.86 -9.39
N ILE A 8 7.93 -25.36 -8.18
CA ILE A 8 9.06 -24.70 -7.51
C ILE A 8 10.10 -25.72 -7.02
N ALA A 9 9.66 -26.89 -6.53
CA ALA A 9 10.56 -27.95 -6.06
C ALA A 9 11.43 -28.55 -7.19
N ASN A 10 10.93 -28.61 -8.42
CA ASN A 10 11.68 -29.14 -9.57
C ASN A 10 12.76 -28.21 -10.12
N ILE A 11 12.73 -26.91 -9.78
CA ILE A 11 13.78 -25.96 -10.20
C ILE A 11 15.05 -26.10 -9.35
N PHE A 12 14.97 -26.67 -8.16
CA PHE A 12 16.08 -26.79 -7.22
C PHE A 12 16.78 -28.18 -7.21
N ASN A 13 16.32 -29.16 -8.00
CA ASN A 13 16.83 -30.54 -7.99
C ASN A 13 17.76 -30.89 -9.17
N GLN A 14 18.40 -29.91 -9.83
CA GLN A 14 19.49 -30.19 -10.77
C GLN A 14 20.86 -30.00 -10.09
N LYS A 15 21.19 -30.90 -9.19
CA LYS A 15 22.56 -31.22 -8.82
C LYS A 15 22.70 -32.72 -8.97
N ASP A 16 23.26 -33.16 -10.07
CA ASP A 16 24.00 -34.43 -10.18
C ASP A 16 24.68 -34.47 -11.54
N TYR A 17 25.95 -34.08 -11.58
CA TYR A 17 26.90 -34.65 -12.53
C TYR A 17 28.05 -35.24 -11.74
N LEU A 18 28.05 -36.57 -11.72
CA LEU A 18 29.09 -37.46 -11.19
C LEU A 18 30.41 -37.26 -11.97
N LEU A 19 31.48 -37.05 -11.24
CA LEU A 19 32.85 -37.24 -11.75
C LEU A 19 33.29 -38.69 -11.50
N PRO A 20 33.93 -39.38 -12.45
CA PRO A 20 34.43 -40.73 -12.25
C PRO A 20 35.76 -40.71 -11.47
N SER A 21 35.85 -41.66 -10.54
CA SER A 21 37.05 -41.98 -9.76
C SER A 21 38.15 -42.58 -10.64
N LEU A 22 39.39 -42.03 -10.52
CA LEU A 22 40.58 -42.76 -10.92
C LEU A 22 41.55 -42.82 -9.73
N TYR A 23 41.72 -44.01 -9.19
CA TYR A 23 42.82 -44.36 -8.30
C TYR A 23 44.08 -44.63 -9.13
N GLY A 24 45.20 -44.05 -8.76
CA GLY A 24 46.54 -44.37 -9.29
C GLY A 24 47.65 -43.81 -8.40
N ARG A 25 48.45 -44.66 -7.83
CA ARG A 25 49.58 -44.42 -6.91
C ARG A 25 50.75 -43.71 -7.58
N GLY A 26 51.46 -42.83 -6.86
CA GLY A 26 52.81 -42.40 -7.21
C GLY A 26 53.31 -41.23 -6.37
N LEU A 27 54.39 -41.44 -5.61
CA LEU A 27 55.14 -40.49 -4.79
C LEU A 27 55.81 -39.40 -5.65
N GLY A 28 55.74 -38.14 -5.22
CA GLY A 28 56.57 -37.06 -5.78
C GLY A 28 56.33 -35.76 -5.03
N VAL A 29 57.31 -35.35 -4.19
CA VAL A 29 57.36 -34.07 -3.48
C VAL A 29 57.56 -32.95 -4.50
N GLY A 30 56.56 -32.08 -4.64
CA GLY A 30 56.68 -30.87 -5.43
C GLY A 30 55.86 -29.75 -4.78
N LEU A 31 56.54 -28.75 -4.24
CA LEU A 31 55.95 -27.49 -3.77
C LEU A 31 55.25 -26.79 -4.95
N PHE A 32 53.93 -26.84 -5.03
CA PHE A 32 53.18 -25.97 -5.93
C PHE A 32 52.54 -24.85 -5.12
N LEU A 33 53.03 -23.64 -5.30
CA LEU A 33 52.30 -22.41 -4.96
C LEU A 33 51.00 -22.40 -5.78
N PHE A 34 49.86 -22.70 -5.14
CA PHE A 34 48.58 -22.40 -5.72
C PHE A 34 48.33 -20.89 -5.60
N ALA A 35 48.61 -20.16 -6.69
CA ALA A 35 48.00 -18.85 -6.87
C ALA A 35 46.50 -19.04 -6.96
N TRP A 36 45.78 -18.60 -5.93
CA TRP A 36 44.32 -18.51 -5.92
C TRP A 36 43.94 -17.39 -6.90
N LEU A 37 43.75 -17.72 -8.17
CA LEU A 37 42.97 -16.89 -9.08
C LEU A 37 41.51 -17.04 -8.70
N GLY A 38 41.05 -16.15 -7.84
CA GLY A 38 39.64 -15.94 -7.59
C GLY A 38 38.97 -15.48 -8.87
N SER A 39 38.49 -16.41 -9.69
CA SER A 39 37.48 -16.09 -10.71
C SER A 39 36.21 -15.68 -9.97
N SER A 40 35.98 -14.37 -9.86
CA SER A 40 34.68 -13.80 -9.52
C SER A 40 33.73 -14.23 -10.63
N TYR A 41 33.00 -15.33 -10.42
CA TYR A 41 31.78 -15.58 -11.15
C TYR A 41 30.80 -14.48 -10.73
N ALA A 42 30.73 -13.43 -11.53
CA ALA A 42 29.56 -12.53 -11.46
C ALA A 42 28.34 -13.41 -11.71
N GLN A 43 27.61 -13.72 -10.67
CA GLN A 43 26.44 -14.59 -10.77
C GLN A 43 25.40 -13.84 -11.61
N THR A 44 25.12 -14.36 -12.81
CA THR A 44 24.22 -13.77 -13.79
C THR A 44 22.82 -13.62 -13.21
N ALA A 45 22.12 -12.55 -13.59
CA ALA A 45 20.71 -12.36 -13.29
C ALA A 45 19.91 -13.62 -13.67
N ARG A 46 19.05 -14.08 -12.78
CA ARG A 46 18.23 -15.29 -13.02
C ARG A 46 16.95 -14.91 -13.75
N GLN A 47 16.70 -15.55 -14.88
CA GLN A 47 15.45 -15.41 -15.65
C GLN A 47 14.73 -16.75 -15.72
N PHE A 48 13.40 -16.75 -15.48
CA PHE A 48 12.54 -17.93 -15.65
C PHE A 48 11.09 -17.50 -15.87
N THR A 49 10.27 -18.40 -16.40
CA THR A 49 8.85 -18.14 -16.65
C THR A 49 7.96 -19.10 -15.84
N LEU A 50 6.93 -18.56 -15.21
CA LEU A 50 5.93 -19.30 -14.45
C LEU A 50 4.57 -19.22 -15.15
N VAL A 51 3.80 -20.30 -15.05
CA VAL A 51 2.38 -20.28 -15.41
C VAL A 51 1.63 -19.46 -14.35
N ASN A 52 0.87 -18.46 -14.81
CA ASN A 52 0.18 -17.51 -13.94
C ASN A 52 -1.35 -17.72 -13.88
N SER A 53 -1.91 -18.60 -14.72
CA SER A 53 -3.34 -18.93 -14.71
C SER A 53 -3.57 -20.43 -14.74
N ALA A 54 -4.73 -20.88 -14.25
CA ALA A 54 -5.07 -22.30 -14.20
C ALA A 54 -5.18 -22.96 -15.58
N ASP A 55 -5.52 -22.18 -16.62
CA ASP A 55 -5.62 -22.64 -18.01
C ASP A 55 -4.29 -22.62 -18.77
N GLY A 56 -3.20 -22.19 -18.11
CA GLY A 56 -1.86 -22.13 -18.68
C GLY A 56 -1.62 -21.01 -19.70
N LYS A 57 -2.58 -20.11 -19.93
CA LYS A 57 -2.49 -19.08 -20.98
C LYS A 57 -1.88 -17.76 -20.50
N SER A 58 -1.91 -17.49 -19.20
CA SER A 58 -1.18 -16.36 -18.59
C SER A 58 0.16 -16.84 -18.07
N GLU A 59 1.22 -16.07 -18.34
CA GLU A 59 2.59 -16.36 -17.96
C GLU A 59 3.20 -15.16 -17.23
N LEU A 60 4.10 -15.43 -16.30
CA LEU A 60 4.88 -14.42 -15.58
C LEU A 60 6.36 -14.70 -15.82
N THR A 61 7.03 -13.88 -16.64
CA THR A 61 8.48 -13.98 -16.86
C THR A 61 9.19 -13.14 -15.82
N VAL A 62 9.92 -13.80 -14.94
CA VAL A 62 10.59 -13.22 -13.77
C VAL A 62 12.06 -12.98 -14.07
N TYR A 63 12.56 -11.81 -13.67
CA TYR A 63 13.96 -11.39 -13.75
C TYR A 63 14.41 -11.01 -12.34
N LEU A 64 15.31 -11.82 -11.75
CA LEU A 64 15.87 -11.53 -10.44
C LEU A 64 17.26 -10.92 -10.59
N PRO A 65 17.60 -9.88 -9.82
CA PRO A 65 18.91 -9.28 -9.81
C PRO A 65 20.01 -10.28 -9.45
N SER A 66 21.25 -9.96 -9.78
CA SER A 66 22.42 -10.70 -9.30
C SER A 66 22.51 -10.64 -7.77
N GLU A 67 23.19 -11.59 -7.15
CA GLU A 67 23.39 -11.58 -5.69
C GLU A 67 24.11 -10.32 -5.19
N GLU A 68 25.05 -9.79 -5.97
CA GLU A 68 25.72 -8.54 -5.65
C GLU A 68 24.74 -7.34 -5.63
N ALA A 69 23.84 -7.27 -6.60
CA ALA A 69 22.81 -6.22 -6.66
C ALA A 69 21.77 -6.40 -5.54
N LEU A 70 21.37 -7.65 -5.23
CA LEU A 70 20.46 -7.96 -4.13
C LEU A 70 21.04 -7.59 -2.76
N ALA A 71 22.33 -7.75 -2.54
CA ALA A 71 22.98 -7.39 -1.27
C ALA A 71 22.87 -5.90 -0.93
N LYS A 72 22.64 -5.05 -1.92
CA LYS A 72 22.44 -3.60 -1.78
C LYS A 72 20.97 -3.17 -1.92
N SER A 73 20.06 -4.14 -2.12
CA SER A 73 18.66 -3.92 -2.42
C SER A 73 17.82 -3.79 -1.15
N ASN A 74 16.74 -3.02 -1.25
CA ASN A 74 15.66 -3.00 -0.24
C ASN A 74 14.55 -4.05 -0.51
N GLY A 75 14.81 -5.01 -1.42
CA GLY A 75 13.88 -6.06 -1.81
C GLY A 75 12.71 -5.59 -2.67
N ARG A 76 12.82 -4.43 -3.33
CA ARG A 76 11.78 -3.92 -4.22
C ARG A 76 11.54 -4.86 -5.40
N PHE A 77 10.27 -5.02 -5.77
CA PHE A 77 9.87 -5.83 -6.92
C PHE A 77 8.78 -5.11 -7.72
N ILE A 78 8.80 -5.24 -9.04
CA ILE A 78 7.82 -4.61 -9.93
C ILE A 78 7.18 -5.69 -10.81
N VAL A 79 5.85 -5.76 -10.80
CA VAL A 79 5.04 -6.52 -11.76
C VAL A 79 4.66 -5.59 -12.90
N ASP A 80 5.02 -5.94 -14.11
CA ASP A 80 4.81 -5.13 -15.29
C ASP A 80 3.66 -5.64 -16.17
N CYS A 81 2.83 -4.69 -16.63
CA CYS A 81 1.69 -4.93 -17.51
C CYS A 81 1.91 -4.19 -18.84
N PRO A 82 2.41 -4.87 -19.90
CA PRO A 82 2.61 -4.26 -21.21
C PRO A 82 1.32 -3.74 -21.83
N GLY A 83 1.40 -2.71 -22.67
CA GLY A 83 0.28 -2.20 -23.43
C GLY A 83 -0.07 -3.07 -24.64
N GLY A 84 -0.97 -2.55 -25.48
CA GLY A 84 -1.43 -3.23 -26.71
C GLY A 84 -2.94 -3.18 -26.89
N GLY A 85 -3.63 -2.19 -26.28
CA GLY A 85 -5.04 -1.91 -26.50
C GLY A 85 -6.01 -3.01 -26.06
N TYR A 86 -5.59 -3.93 -25.21
CA TYR A 86 -6.29 -5.17 -24.84
C TYR A 86 -6.58 -6.10 -26.03
N SER A 87 -5.81 -6.00 -27.10
CA SER A 87 -5.90 -6.87 -28.28
C SER A 87 -4.63 -7.69 -28.52
N HIS A 88 -3.50 -7.21 -28.02
CA HIS A 88 -2.19 -7.85 -28.04
C HIS A 88 -1.33 -7.31 -26.90
N LEU A 89 -0.08 -7.74 -26.79
CA LEU A 89 0.88 -7.27 -25.79
C LEU A 89 2.17 -6.81 -26.44
N ALA A 90 2.61 -5.59 -26.10
CA ALA A 90 3.87 -4.99 -26.54
C ALA A 90 5.05 -5.51 -25.67
N MET A 91 5.21 -6.82 -25.56
CA MET A 91 6.06 -7.53 -24.59
C MET A 91 7.51 -7.07 -24.57
N LYS A 92 8.04 -6.57 -25.72
CA LYS A 92 9.46 -6.21 -25.80
C LYS A 92 9.75 -4.87 -25.12
N HIS A 93 9.37 -3.76 -25.75
CA HIS A 93 9.76 -2.42 -25.33
C HIS A 93 8.90 -1.85 -24.17
N GLU A 94 7.75 -2.43 -23.91
CA GLU A 94 6.89 -2.14 -22.77
C GLU A 94 6.92 -3.26 -21.72
N GLY A 95 7.92 -4.17 -21.80
CA GLY A 95 8.07 -5.31 -20.93
C GLY A 95 9.55 -5.69 -20.76
N HIS A 96 10.02 -6.69 -21.50
CA HIS A 96 11.30 -7.34 -21.30
C HIS A 96 12.53 -6.39 -21.33
N ASP A 97 12.50 -5.34 -22.16
CA ASP A 97 13.61 -4.38 -22.30
C ASP A 97 13.86 -3.59 -20.98
N TRP A 98 12.90 -3.54 -20.04
CA TRP A 98 13.02 -2.90 -18.74
C TRP A 98 13.79 -3.72 -17.70
N ALA A 99 13.92 -5.02 -17.91
CA ALA A 99 14.46 -5.95 -16.91
C ALA A 99 15.89 -5.61 -16.48
N GLU A 100 16.77 -5.33 -17.43
CA GLU A 100 18.17 -5.00 -17.15
C GLU A 100 18.31 -3.70 -16.34
N TYR A 101 17.52 -2.68 -16.69
CA TYR A 101 17.49 -1.40 -15.97
C TYR A 101 17.14 -1.58 -14.49
N TYR A 102 16.07 -2.34 -14.19
CA TYR A 102 15.67 -2.59 -12.82
C TYR A 102 16.63 -3.51 -12.08
N ASN A 103 17.08 -4.59 -12.72
CA ASN A 103 17.98 -5.54 -12.07
C ASN A 103 19.35 -4.92 -11.69
N LYS A 104 19.88 -3.98 -12.49
CA LYS A 104 21.10 -3.21 -12.14
C LYS A 104 20.94 -2.41 -10.83
N GLN A 105 19.73 -2.02 -10.48
CA GLN A 105 19.39 -1.30 -9.25
C GLN A 105 19.03 -2.23 -8.09
N GLY A 106 19.14 -3.56 -8.27
CA GLY A 106 18.73 -4.55 -7.28
C GLY A 106 17.22 -4.71 -7.16
N ILE A 107 16.45 -4.21 -8.13
CA ILE A 107 14.98 -4.32 -8.17
C ILE A 107 14.60 -5.57 -8.95
N GLY A 108 13.84 -6.47 -8.33
CA GLY A 108 13.23 -7.60 -9.04
C GLY A 108 12.16 -7.13 -10.00
N PHE A 109 12.04 -7.82 -11.13
CA PHE A 109 11.12 -7.41 -12.19
C PHE A 109 10.40 -8.63 -12.78
N ALA A 110 9.12 -8.51 -13.12
CA ALA A 110 8.41 -9.58 -13.81
C ALA A 110 7.45 -9.01 -14.85
N VAL A 111 7.52 -9.53 -16.07
CA VAL A 111 6.63 -9.16 -17.17
C VAL A 111 5.44 -10.12 -17.20
N LEU A 112 4.24 -9.57 -17.03
CA LEU A 112 3.00 -10.31 -17.06
C LEU A 112 2.43 -10.41 -18.49
N LYS A 113 2.43 -11.60 -19.03
CA LYS A 113 1.67 -11.94 -20.24
C LYS A 113 0.23 -12.22 -19.82
N TYR A 114 -0.54 -11.16 -19.58
CA TYR A 114 -1.93 -11.30 -19.18
C TYR A 114 -2.83 -11.69 -20.37
N ARG A 115 -3.90 -12.43 -20.07
CA ARG A 115 -4.89 -12.83 -21.07
C ARG A 115 -5.74 -11.64 -21.52
N MET A 116 -6.07 -11.62 -22.81
CA MET A 116 -6.96 -10.60 -23.35
C MET A 116 -8.35 -10.74 -22.74
N PRO A 117 -8.97 -9.62 -22.34
CA PRO A 117 -10.27 -9.65 -21.66
C PRO A 117 -11.40 -10.10 -22.60
N ASN A 118 -11.39 -9.72 -23.86
CA ASN A 118 -12.49 -10.00 -24.80
C ASN A 118 -13.86 -9.65 -24.22
N GLY A 119 -13.94 -8.53 -23.49
CA GLY A 119 -15.13 -8.06 -22.79
C GLY A 119 -15.30 -8.57 -21.34
N ASP A 120 -14.55 -9.58 -20.92
CA ASP A 120 -14.51 -10.02 -19.52
C ASP A 120 -13.26 -9.47 -18.81
N ARG A 121 -13.43 -8.35 -18.16
CA ARG A 121 -12.39 -7.64 -17.40
C ARG A 121 -11.82 -8.44 -16.23
N ASN A 122 -12.55 -9.44 -15.71
CA ASN A 122 -12.05 -10.26 -14.59
C ASN A 122 -10.85 -11.12 -15.03
N ILE A 123 -10.71 -11.42 -16.31
CA ILE A 123 -9.61 -12.22 -16.86
C ILE A 123 -8.26 -11.52 -16.59
N PRO A 124 -7.95 -10.34 -17.16
CA PRO A 124 -6.67 -9.68 -16.93
C PRO A 124 -6.49 -9.21 -15.46
N LEU A 125 -7.58 -8.84 -14.76
CA LEU A 125 -7.51 -8.48 -13.34
C LEU A 125 -7.06 -9.67 -12.49
N SER A 126 -7.64 -10.87 -12.73
CA SER A 126 -7.23 -12.08 -12.02
C SER A 126 -5.77 -12.45 -12.28
N ASP A 127 -5.28 -12.25 -13.50
CA ASP A 127 -3.89 -12.48 -13.87
C ASP A 127 -2.95 -11.52 -13.13
N ALA A 128 -3.29 -10.24 -13.05
CA ALA A 128 -2.50 -9.24 -12.32
C ALA A 128 -2.51 -9.50 -10.80
N TYR A 129 -3.66 -9.89 -10.23
CA TYR A 129 -3.75 -10.27 -8.82
C TYR A 129 -2.91 -11.52 -8.51
N ASN A 130 -2.93 -12.52 -9.39
CA ASN A 130 -2.13 -13.73 -9.25
C ASN A 130 -0.63 -13.42 -9.34
N ALA A 131 -0.22 -12.55 -10.25
CA ALA A 131 1.18 -12.14 -10.39
C ALA A 131 1.70 -11.47 -9.10
N ILE A 132 0.96 -10.50 -8.53
CA ILE A 132 1.34 -9.85 -7.26
C ILE A 132 1.36 -10.86 -6.11
N ARG A 133 0.38 -11.76 -6.04
CA ARG A 133 0.33 -12.83 -5.03
C ARG A 133 1.55 -13.75 -5.15
N THR A 134 1.88 -14.21 -6.35
CA THR A 134 3.04 -15.07 -6.61
C THR A 134 4.34 -14.42 -6.16
N VAL A 135 4.52 -13.13 -6.44
CA VAL A 135 5.69 -12.37 -5.98
C VAL A 135 5.75 -12.32 -4.45
N ARG A 136 4.64 -12.01 -3.77
CA ARG A 136 4.58 -11.95 -2.29
C ARG A 136 4.76 -13.32 -1.64
N ASP A 137 4.16 -14.37 -2.19
CA ASP A 137 4.31 -15.75 -1.69
C ASP A 137 5.74 -16.26 -1.87
N SER A 138 6.45 -15.77 -2.89
CA SER A 138 7.85 -16.10 -3.19
C SER A 138 8.86 -15.20 -2.47
N ALA A 139 8.41 -14.25 -1.64
CA ALA A 139 9.24 -13.20 -1.06
C ALA A 139 10.52 -13.73 -0.40
N LYS A 140 10.43 -14.80 0.38
CA LYS A 140 11.58 -15.41 1.06
C LYS A 140 12.60 -16.01 0.09
N VAL A 141 12.12 -16.65 -0.99
CA VAL A 141 12.98 -17.36 -1.96
C VAL A 141 13.62 -16.41 -2.98
N TRP A 142 12.90 -15.33 -3.31
CA TRP A 142 13.38 -14.33 -4.27
C TRP A 142 14.01 -13.11 -3.60
N HIS A 143 14.12 -13.09 -2.27
CA HIS A 143 14.62 -11.96 -1.49
C HIS A 143 13.80 -10.68 -1.73
N VAL A 144 12.49 -10.81 -1.90
CA VAL A 144 11.56 -9.70 -2.08
C VAL A 144 11.06 -9.20 -0.72
N ASN A 145 10.91 -7.90 -0.61
CA ASN A 145 10.19 -7.27 0.49
C ASN A 145 8.68 -7.25 0.18
N PRO A 146 7.82 -7.99 0.89
CA PRO A 146 6.38 -8.07 0.61
C PRO A 146 5.64 -6.73 0.79
N HIS A 147 6.27 -5.74 1.44
CA HIS A 147 5.78 -4.37 1.58
C HIS A 147 6.35 -3.40 0.53
N ASN A 148 7.03 -3.92 -0.52
CA ASN A 148 7.66 -3.13 -1.57
C ASN A 148 7.45 -3.76 -2.96
N VAL A 149 6.22 -4.22 -3.23
CA VAL A 149 5.82 -4.82 -4.51
C VAL A 149 4.95 -3.82 -5.28
N GLY A 150 5.54 -3.23 -6.31
CA GLY A 150 4.86 -2.27 -7.18
C GLY A 150 4.24 -2.91 -8.41
N ILE A 151 3.42 -2.11 -9.10
CA ILE A 151 2.89 -2.42 -10.42
C ILE A 151 3.30 -1.34 -11.42
N GLN A 152 3.75 -1.77 -12.60
CA GLN A 152 4.03 -0.90 -13.74
C GLN A 152 3.05 -1.21 -14.86
N GLY A 153 2.71 -0.21 -15.67
CA GLY A 153 1.89 -0.49 -16.84
C GLY A 153 1.92 0.61 -17.89
N PHE A 154 1.74 0.20 -19.13
CA PHE A 154 1.83 1.02 -20.33
C PHE A 154 0.50 1.04 -21.07
N SER A 155 0.00 2.21 -21.49
CA SER A 155 -1.20 2.30 -22.32
C SER A 155 -2.40 1.54 -21.73
N ALA A 156 -2.94 0.53 -22.39
CA ALA A 156 -3.96 -0.37 -21.85
C ALA A 156 -3.47 -1.18 -20.63
N GLY A 157 -2.19 -1.57 -20.58
CA GLY A 157 -1.56 -2.15 -19.39
C GLY A 157 -1.46 -1.13 -18.25
N GLY A 158 -1.32 0.16 -18.56
CA GLY A 158 -1.43 1.27 -17.60
C GLY A 158 -2.85 1.38 -17.02
N HIS A 159 -3.88 1.10 -17.82
CA HIS A 159 -5.24 0.95 -17.30
C HIS A 159 -5.35 -0.25 -16.35
N LEU A 160 -4.84 -1.41 -16.74
CA LEU A 160 -4.83 -2.60 -15.87
C LEU A 160 -4.13 -2.30 -14.55
N ALA A 161 -2.95 -1.68 -14.59
CA ALA A 161 -2.18 -1.31 -13.39
C ALA A 161 -2.94 -0.32 -12.49
N SER A 162 -3.58 0.71 -13.07
CA SER A 162 -4.38 1.67 -12.32
C SER A 162 -5.69 1.07 -11.78
N ALA A 163 -6.32 0.14 -12.52
CA ALA A 163 -7.49 -0.60 -12.05
C ALA A 163 -7.14 -1.52 -10.87
N VAL A 164 -6.00 -2.22 -10.92
CA VAL A 164 -5.46 -3.00 -9.80
C VAL A 164 -5.18 -2.09 -8.60
N SER A 165 -4.59 -0.92 -8.80
CA SER A 165 -4.28 0.04 -7.74
C SER A 165 -5.52 0.57 -7.02
N THR A 166 -6.66 0.68 -7.72
CA THR A 166 -7.92 1.22 -7.17
C THR A 166 -8.88 0.16 -6.65
N HIS A 167 -8.92 -1.06 -7.22
CA HIS A 167 -9.93 -2.08 -6.94
C HIS A 167 -9.41 -3.32 -6.20
N ALA A 168 -8.10 -3.59 -6.23
CA ALA A 168 -7.57 -4.83 -5.65
C ALA A 168 -7.87 -4.97 -4.15
N PRO A 169 -8.15 -6.19 -3.66
CA PRO A 169 -8.14 -6.50 -2.24
C PRO A 169 -6.78 -6.17 -1.60
N MET A 170 -6.77 -5.95 -0.28
CA MET A 170 -5.56 -5.47 0.43
C MET A 170 -4.34 -6.38 0.27
N ASN A 171 -4.54 -7.70 0.21
CA ASN A 171 -3.47 -8.69 0.10
C ASN A 171 -2.77 -8.75 -1.27
N VAL A 172 -3.40 -8.20 -2.32
CA VAL A 172 -2.84 -8.13 -3.69
C VAL A 172 -2.81 -6.71 -4.24
N ARG A 173 -3.06 -5.70 -3.40
CA ARG A 173 -2.91 -4.30 -3.78
C ARG A 173 -1.43 -3.95 -3.87
N PRO A 174 -0.98 -3.29 -4.96
CA PRO A 174 0.42 -2.89 -5.07
C PRO A 174 0.78 -1.83 -4.03
N ASP A 175 2.06 -1.77 -3.66
CA ASP A 175 2.58 -0.82 -2.69
C ASP A 175 2.99 0.51 -3.35
N PHE A 176 3.19 0.52 -4.68
CA PHE A 176 3.38 1.72 -5.52
C PHE A 176 2.99 1.42 -6.97
N ALA A 177 2.75 2.46 -7.79
CA ALA A 177 2.36 2.33 -9.19
C ALA A 177 3.19 3.24 -10.12
N ILE A 178 3.61 2.70 -11.27
CA ILE A 178 4.34 3.42 -12.32
C ILE A 178 3.51 3.31 -13.60
N LEU A 179 3.00 4.43 -14.10
CA LEU A 179 2.04 4.46 -15.19
C LEU A 179 2.60 5.26 -16.38
N PHE A 180 2.87 4.58 -17.48
CA PHE A 180 3.36 5.20 -18.72
C PHE A 180 2.20 5.43 -19.69
N TYR A 181 1.98 6.68 -20.08
CA TYR A 181 0.91 7.10 -21.01
C TYR A 181 -0.38 6.27 -20.87
N PRO A 182 -0.89 6.15 -19.61
CA PRO A 182 -1.91 5.17 -19.29
C PRO A 182 -3.26 5.53 -19.91
N VAL A 183 -3.98 4.54 -20.41
CA VAL A 183 -5.44 4.62 -20.51
C VAL A 183 -5.98 4.68 -19.08
N ILE A 184 -6.90 5.60 -18.81
CA ILE A 184 -7.54 5.81 -17.50
C ILE A 184 -9.06 5.80 -17.64
N SER A 185 -9.57 6.58 -18.57
CA SER A 185 -11.01 6.65 -18.82
C SER A 185 -11.49 5.43 -19.61
N MET A 186 -12.63 4.88 -19.25
CA MET A 186 -13.36 3.87 -20.01
C MET A 186 -14.51 4.46 -20.83
N ASN A 187 -14.52 5.77 -21.04
CA ASN A 187 -15.40 6.43 -21.99
C ASN A 187 -14.73 6.53 -23.38
N GLU A 188 -15.30 5.87 -24.38
CA GLU A 188 -14.74 5.79 -25.74
C GLU A 188 -14.44 7.15 -26.40
N ARG A 189 -15.11 8.23 -25.98
CA ARG A 189 -14.91 9.59 -26.50
C ARG A 189 -13.71 10.30 -25.88
N LEU A 190 -13.20 9.78 -24.76
CA LEU A 190 -12.16 10.44 -23.95
C LEU A 190 -10.82 9.69 -23.98
N THR A 191 -10.78 8.47 -24.54
CA THR A 191 -9.61 7.60 -24.49
C THR A 191 -9.47 6.72 -25.75
N HIS A 192 -8.50 5.78 -25.72
CA HIS A 192 -8.32 4.80 -26.78
C HIS A 192 -9.54 3.84 -26.85
N ARG A 193 -10.34 3.98 -27.90
CA ARG A 193 -11.59 3.21 -28.10
C ARG A 193 -11.37 1.69 -28.04
N GLY A 194 -10.28 1.20 -28.66
CA GLY A 194 -9.97 -0.24 -28.65
C GLY A 194 -9.81 -0.81 -27.26
N SER A 195 -9.23 -0.03 -26.31
CA SER A 195 -9.10 -0.44 -24.92
C SER A 195 -10.46 -0.54 -24.21
N CYS A 196 -11.38 0.38 -24.47
CA CYS A 196 -12.76 0.30 -23.94
C CYS A 196 -13.49 -0.93 -24.45
N VAL A 197 -13.43 -1.16 -25.77
CA VAL A 197 -14.08 -2.31 -26.43
C VAL A 197 -13.50 -3.62 -25.88
N GLY A 198 -12.17 -3.75 -25.82
CA GLY A 198 -11.51 -4.95 -25.33
C GLY A 198 -11.84 -5.25 -23.86
N PHE A 199 -11.83 -4.24 -23.00
CA PHE A 199 -12.01 -4.41 -21.56
C PHE A 199 -13.48 -4.55 -21.12
N LEU A 200 -14.38 -3.74 -21.69
CA LEU A 200 -15.80 -3.69 -21.29
C LEU A 200 -16.72 -4.50 -22.20
N GLY A 201 -16.30 -4.82 -23.43
CA GLY A 201 -17.12 -5.54 -24.39
C GLY A 201 -18.47 -4.86 -24.67
N GLU A 202 -19.55 -5.60 -24.58
CA GLU A 202 -20.91 -5.10 -24.78
C GLU A 202 -21.37 -4.10 -23.71
N GLN A 203 -20.78 -4.18 -22.50
CA GLN A 203 -21.11 -3.27 -21.39
C GLN A 203 -20.47 -1.88 -21.55
N ARG A 204 -19.71 -1.62 -22.63
CA ARG A 204 -19.03 -0.32 -22.85
C ARG A 204 -19.97 0.88 -22.97
N ASN A 205 -21.26 0.66 -23.24
CA ASN A 205 -22.27 1.72 -23.33
C ASN A 205 -22.98 1.99 -21.99
N ASP A 206 -22.73 1.18 -20.95
CA ASP A 206 -23.26 1.40 -19.61
C ASP A 206 -22.40 2.42 -18.87
N GLU A 207 -22.96 3.62 -18.61
CA GLU A 207 -22.24 4.70 -17.94
C GLU A 207 -21.78 4.33 -16.52
N ASN A 208 -22.52 3.49 -15.80
CA ASN A 208 -22.14 3.06 -14.46
C ASN A 208 -20.92 2.14 -14.52
N ILE A 209 -20.90 1.23 -15.50
CA ILE A 209 -19.76 0.36 -15.75
C ILE A 209 -18.55 1.18 -16.22
N GLN A 210 -18.73 2.14 -17.13
CA GLN A 210 -17.66 3.06 -17.53
C GLN A 210 -17.09 3.81 -16.33
N LYS A 211 -17.95 4.39 -15.47
CA LYS A 211 -17.54 5.11 -14.25
C LYS A 211 -16.82 4.18 -13.28
N GLN A 212 -17.33 2.98 -13.05
CA GLN A 212 -16.73 2.00 -12.16
C GLN A 212 -15.29 1.66 -12.57
N TRP A 213 -15.02 1.52 -13.87
CA TRP A 213 -13.74 1.06 -14.41
C TRP A 213 -12.88 2.18 -15.00
N SER A 214 -13.33 3.42 -14.98
CA SER A 214 -12.46 4.58 -15.18
C SER A 214 -11.71 4.84 -13.89
N SER A 215 -10.37 4.66 -13.91
CA SER A 215 -9.56 4.70 -12.68
C SER A 215 -9.63 6.06 -11.98
N ASP A 216 -9.84 7.17 -12.71
CA ASP A 216 -10.07 8.51 -12.14
C ASP A 216 -11.39 8.61 -11.36
N LYS A 217 -12.40 7.81 -11.68
CA LYS A 217 -13.68 7.74 -10.94
C LYS A 217 -13.63 6.76 -9.76
N ALA A 218 -12.66 5.84 -9.78
CA ALA A 218 -12.50 4.81 -8.77
C ALA A 218 -11.55 5.19 -7.61
N VAL A 219 -10.86 6.33 -7.70
CA VAL A 219 -9.97 6.82 -6.63
C VAL A 219 -10.74 7.04 -5.34
N ARG A 220 -10.21 6.50 -4.24
CA ARG A 220 -10.68 6.74 -2.88
C ARG A 220 -9.49 7.12 -2.00
N ARG A 221 -9.70 8.04 -1.07
CA ARG A 221 -8.66 8.50 -0.13
C ARG A 221 -8.02 7.32 0.59
N HIS A 222 -6.69 7.36 0.74
CA HIS A 222 -5.85 6.35 1.40
C HIS A 222 -5.92 4.94 0.80
N MET A 223 -6.53 4.80 -0.38
CA MET A 223 -6.77 3.51 -1.02
C MET A 223 -5.95 3.29 -2.29
N VAL A 224 -5.28 4.31 -2.76
CA VAL A 224 -4.36 4.25 -3.90
C VAL A 224 -2.92 4.30 -3.40
N PRO A 225 -2.01 3.54 -4.01
CA PRO A 225 -0.60 3.59 -3.63
C PRO A 225 0.06 4.88 -4.14
N PRO A 226 1.25 5.24 -3.64
CA PRO A 226 2.10 6.24 -4.28
C PRO A 226 2.23 5.98 -5.77
N THR A 227 1.95 6.98 -6.61
CA THR A 227 1.81 6.80 -8.06
C THR A 227 2.62 7.85 -8.82
N ILE A 228 3.37 7.39 -9.84
CA ILE A 228 4.03 8.26 -10.82
C ILE A 228 3.39 8.06 -12.20
N LEU A 229 3.11 9.18 -12.89
CA LEU A 229 2.58 9.21 -14.25
C LEU A 229 3.62 9.82 -15.18
N ILE A 230 3.91 9.14 -16.29
CA ILE A 230 4.96 9.55 -17.24
C ILE A 230 4.39 9.46 -18.66
N PHE A 231 4.33 10.57 -19.40
CA PHE A 231 3.67 10.61 -20.71
C PHE A 231 4.17 11.78 -21.57
N SER A 232 3.77 11.82 -22.84
CA SER A 232 4.05 12.90 -23.78
C SER A 232 2.81 13.76 -24.01
N ASN A 233 2.98 15.08 -24.07
CA ASN A 233 1.88 16.03 -24.26
C ASN A 233 1.19 15.91 -25.63
N ASP A 234 1.92 15.45 -26.64
CA ASP A 234 1.46 15.28 -28.01
C ASP A 234 0.87 13.88 -28.32
N ASP A 235 0.57 13.08 -27.29
CA ASP A 235 -0.06 11.76 -27.44
C ASP A 235 -1.48 11.89 -28.02
N LYS A 236 -1.66 11.40 -29.25
CA LYS A 236 -2.94 11.40 -29.97
C LYS A 236 -3.70 10.08 -29.84
N VAL A 237 -3.07 9.04 -29.31
CA VAL A 237 -3.67 7.71 -29.14
C VAL A 237 -4.42 7.63 -27.81
N VAL A 238 -3.79 8.11 -26.76
CA VAL A 238 -4.39 8.24 -25.42
C VAL A 238 -4.26 9.69 -24.95
N PRO A 239 -5.26 10.54 -25.25
CA PRO A 239 -5.17 11.97 -24.94
C PRO A 239 -4.84 12.24 -23.47
N PRO A 240 -3.72 12.91 -23.14
CA PRO A 240 -3.27 13.07 -21.75
C PRO A 240 -4.26 13.81 -20.87
N ALA A 241 -4.92 14.85 -21.40
CA ALA A 241 -5.84 15.69 -20.65
C ALA A 241 -6.98 14.90 -20.00
N THR A 242 -7.52 13.91 -20.71
CA THR A 242 -8.66 13.09 -20.26
C THR A 242 -8.25 11.76 -19.63
N ASN A 243 -6.96 11.47 -19.58
CA ASN A 243 -6.41 10.25 -18.99
C ASN A 243 -5.38 10.60 -17.89
N ALA A 244 -4.09 10.70 -18.18
CA ALA A 244 -3.04 10.88 -17.19
C ALA A 244 -3.24 12.14 -16.33
N VAL A 245 -3.56 13.30 -16.92
CA VAL A 245 -3.78 14.56 -16.21
C VAL A 245 -5.06 14.50 -15.35
N ALA A 246 -6.15 13.94 -15.89
CA ALA A 246 -7.39 13.75 -15.14
C ALA A 246 -7.16 12.86 -13.92
N TYR A 247 -6.41 11.77 -14.08
CA TYR A 247 -6.09 10.85 -12.97
C TYR A 247 -5.22 11.53 -11.92
N TYR A 248 -4.15 12.22 -12.33
CA TYR A 248 -3.31 13.02 -11.41
C TYR A 248 -4.14 14.02 -10.61
N SER A 249 -5.04 14.75 -11.25
CA SER A 249 -5.89 15.74 -10.60
C SER A 249 -6.76 15.11 -9.50
N VAL A 250 -7.34 13.94 -9.76
CA VAL A 250 -8.17 13.24 -8.79
C VAL A 250 -7.33 12.62 -7.66
N LEU A 251 -6.17 12.02 -7.97
CA LEU A 251 -5.22 11.54 -6.97
C LEU A 251 -4.81 12.67 -6.02
N ARG A 252 -4.45 13.83 -6.58
CA ARG A 252 -4.05 15.01 -5.82
C ARG A 252 -5.19 15.53 -4.93
N SER A 253 -6.41 15.58 -5.48
CA SER A 253 -7.61 15.97 -4.72
C SER A 253 -7.98 14.98 -3.62
N ALA A 254 -7.65 13.70 -3.79
CA ALA A 254 -7.79 12.67 -2.78
C ALA A 254 -6.69 12.72 -1.70
N GLY A 255 -5.71 13.59 -1.81
CA GLY A 255 -4.58 13.70 -0.88
C GLY A 255 -3.51 12.64 -1.06
N ALA A 256 -3.51 11.94 -2.19
CA ALA A 256 -2.57 10.87 -2.49
C ALA A 256 -1.15 11.40 -2.76
N ASN A 257 -0.14 10.60 -2.44
CA ASN A 257 1.25 10.82 -2.87
C ASN A 257 1.38 10.49 -4.36
N CYS A 258 1.43 11.50 -5.23
CA CYS A 258 1.54 11.31 -6.67
C CYS A 258 2.47 12.32 -7.33
N SER A 259 3.14 11.86 -8.40
CA SER A 259 4.02 12.67 -9.25
C SER A 259 3.61 12.53 -10.72
N MET A 260 3.92 13.55 -11.53
CA MET A 260 3.58 13.57 -12.96
C MET A 260 4.72 14.22 -13.76
N PHE A 261 5.21 13.51 -14.77
CA PHE A 261 6.19 13.98 -15.73
C PHE A 261 5.59 13.98 -17.13
N CYS A 262 5.49 15.16 -17.72
CA CYS A 262 4.89 15.38 -19.03
C CYS A 262 5.96 15.94 -19.99
N TYR A 263 6.35 15.15 -20.99
CA TYR A 263 7.31 15.58 -22.00
C TYR A 263 6.63 16.28 -23.16
N PRO A 264 7.24 17.33 -23.74
CA PRO A 264 6.61 18.11 -24.82
C PRO A 264 6.19 17.28 -26.03
N THR A 265 7.02 16.30 -26.42
CA THR A 265 6.81 15.45 -27.60
C THR A 265 7.24 14.01 -27.32
N GLY A 266 6.79 13.08 -28.16
CA GLY A 266 7.12 11.65 -28.09
C GLY A 266 5.97 10.79 -28.56
N GLY A 267 4.76 11.34 -28.59
CA GLY A 267 3.57 10.59 -28.95
C GLY A 267 3.29 9.45 -27.98
N HIS A 268 2.87 8.31 -28.50
CA HIS A 268 2.46 7.13 -27.74
C HIS A 268 3.37 5.92 -27.97
N GLY A 269 3.50 5.04 -26.97
CA GLY A 269 4.08 3.70 -27.17
C GLY A 269 5.61 3.67 -27.28
N TRP A 270 6.32 4.64 -26.72
CA TRP A 270 7.79 4.68 -26.79
C TRP A 270 8.46 3.66 -25.85
N GLY A 271 7.86 3.31 -24.71
CA GLY A 271 8.38 2.31 -23.77
C GLY A 271 9.85 2.55 -23.39
N PHE A 272 10.69 1.51 -23.45
CA PHE A 272 12.14 1.58 -23.14
C PHE A 272 13.00 1.96 -24.37
N ARG A 273 12.40 2.48 -25.43
CA ARG A 273 13.12 2.75 -26.70
C ARG A 273 14.02 3.96 -26.57
N THR A 274 15.30 3.80 -26.89
CA THR A 274 16.33 4.86 -26.81
C THR A 274 16.18 5.97 -27.86
N PHE A 275 15.38 5.76 -28.90
CA PHE A 275 15.02 6.84 -29.83
C PHE A 275 14.02 7.86 -29.26
N PHE A 276 13.36 7.55 -28.13
CA PHE A 276 12.56 8.54 -27.44
C PHE A 276 13.47 9.68 -26.96
N LYS A 277 13.21 10.88 -27.46
CA LYS A 277 14.08 12.05 -27.24
C LYS A 277 14.44 12.31 -25.77
N TYR A 278 13.53 11.97 -24.87
CA TYR A 278 13.67 12.21 -23.44
C TYR A 278 13.97 10.93 -22.64
N HIS A 279 14.44 9.88 -23.30
CA HIS A 279 14.70 8.59 -22.66
C HIS A 279 15.58 8.71 -21.41
N ASP A 280 16.76 9.33 -21.53
CA ASP A 280 17.72 9.40 -20.41
C ASP A 280 17.19 10.28 -19.27
N LEU A 281 16.48 11.37 -19.59
CA LEU A 281 15.83 12.22 -18.60
C LEU A 281 14.72 11.44 -17.87
N MET A 282 13.89 10.72 -18.59
CA MET A 282 12.83 9.88 -18.04
C MET A 282 13.39 8.80 -17.09
N ILE A 283 14.48 8.14 -17.50
CA ILE A 283 15.17 7.15 -16.66
C ILE A 283 15.73 7.79 -15.38
N ALA A 284 16.32 8.98 -15.47
CA ALA A 284 16.84 9.70 -14.31
C ALA A 284 15.73 10.10 -13.33
N GLU A 285 14.61 10.65 -13.83
CA GLU A 285 13.45 11.05 -13.04
C GLU A 285 12.77 9.85 -12.36
N LEU A 286 12.59 8.74 -13.09
CA LEU A 286 12.06 7.50 -12.53
C LEU A 286 12.99 6.93 -11.45
N THR A 287 14.30 6.92 -11.68
CA THR A 287 15.30 6.46 -10.70
C THR A 287 15.22 7.30 -9.44
N GLN A 288 15.18 8.63 -9.58
CA GLN A 288 15.07 9.53 -8.43
C GLN A 288 13.77 9.29 -7.66
N TRP A 289 12.64 9.18 -8.33
CA TRP A 289 11.35 8.91 -7.69
C TRP A 289 11.37 7.58 -6.90
N LEU A 290 11.94 6.52 -7.48
CA LEU A 290 12.09 5.23 -6.81
C LEU A 290 13.00 5.32 -5.57
N ASN A 291 14.08 6.11 -5.63
CA ASN A 291 14.99 6.32 -4.50
C ASN A 291 14.35 7.12 -3.36
N ASP A 292 13.51 8.09 -3.69
CA ASP A 292 12.80 8.92 -2.72
C ASP A 292 11.64 8.18 -2.05
N LEU A 293 11.12 7.13 -2.71
CA LEU A 293 10.02 6.33 -2.20
C LEU A 293 10.50 5.39 -1.07
N LYS A 294 10.34 5.85 0.17
CA LYS A 294 10.66 5.06 1.37
C LYS A 294 9.56 4.04 1.64
N MET A 295 9.96 2.78 1.77
CA MET A 295 9.06 1.66 2.00
C MET A 295 9.45 0.94 3.30
N PRO A 296 8.47 0.36 4.02
CA PRO A 296 8.76 -0.44 5.21
C PRO A 296 9.65 -1.64 4.89
N THR A 297 10.41 -2.13 5.87
CA THR A 297 11.20 -3.36 5.75
C THR A 297 10.29 -4.60 5.64
N ALA A 298 10.83 -5.73 5.21
CA ALA A 298 10.09 -6.98 5.07
C ALA A 298 9.49 -7.51 6.40
N SER A 299 10.10 -7.15 7.52
CA SER A 299 9.66 -7.52 8.88
C SER A 299 8.93 -6.40 9.61
N ALA A 300 8.51 -5.36 8.89
CA ALA A 300 7.89 -4.20 9.49
C ALA A 300 6.59 -4.54 10.24
N VAL A 301 6.45 -3.96 11.42
CA VAL A 301 5.23 -4.06 12.24
C VAL A 301 4.10 -3.26 11.57
N LYS A 302 2.97 -3.88 11.29
CA LYS A 302 1.82 -3.24 10.65
C LYS A 302 0.99 -2.44 11.66
N VAL A 303 0.94 -1.12 11.47
CA VAL A 303 0.21 -0.18 12.34
C VAL A 303 -0.99 0.39 11.60
N ALA A 304 -2.21 0.08 12.03
CA ALA A 304 -3.44 0.65 11.51
C ALA A 304 -3.87 1.88 12.32
N CYS A 305 -4.05 3.00 11.64
CA CYS A 305 -4.65 4.21 12.22
C CYS A 305 -6.14 4.26 11.86
N VAL A 306 -6.98 3.89 12.81
CA VAL A 306 -8.45 3.89 12.73
C VAL A 306 -8.99 5.19 13.33
N GLY A 307 -9.88 5.91 12.62
CA GLY A 307 -10.42 7.14 13.16
C GLY A 307 -11.34 7.93 12.22
N ASN A 308 -11.61 9.15 12.62
CA ASN A 308 -12.46 10.12 11.91
C ASN A 308 -11.65 11.08 11.02
N SER A 309 -12.17 12.30 10.80
CA SER A 309 -11.55 13.33 9.96
C SER A 309 -10.12 13.72 10.37
N ILE A 310 -9.78 13.65 11.65
CA ILE A 310 -8.43 13.94 12.13
C ILE A 310 -7.45 12.84 11.66
N THR A 311 -7.87 11.59 11.64
CA THR A 311 -7.09 10.48 11.09
C THR A 311 -7.06 10.50 9.56
N ASP A 312 -8.22 10.78 8.94
CA ASP A 312 -8.34 10.97 7.49
C ASP A 312 -7.46 12.13 6.95
N GLY A 313 -7.14 13.10 7.81
CA GLY A 313 -6.32 14.27 7.42
C GLY A 313 -7.14 15.37 6.74
N HIS A 314 -8.36 15.64 7.24
CA HIS A 314 -9.20 16.73 6.75
C HIS A 314 -8.45 18.07 6.78
N GLY A 315 -8.48 18.81 5.67
CA GLY A 315 -7.81 20.08 5.50
C GLY A 315 -6.30 20.02 5.27
N ILE A 316 -5.73 18.82 5.19
CA ILE A 316 -4.33 18.58 4.79
C ILE A 316 -4.31 18.24 3.30
N ASP A 317 -3.59 19.03 2.53
CA ASP A 317 -3.56 18.94 1.07
C ASP A 317 -3.11 17.58 0.54
N VAL A 318 -1.96 17.09 1.01
CA VAL A 318 -1.45 15.76 0.68
C VAL A 318 -1.41 14.95 1.96
N SER A 319 -2.59 14.44 2.35
CA SER A 319 -2.74 13.73 3.63
C SER A 319 -1.91 12.45 3.70
N ASP A 320 -1.59 11.82 2.55
CA ASP A 320 -0.71 10.65 2.48
C ASP A 320 0.79 10.98 2.66
N LEU A 321 1.15 12.28 2.79
CA LEU A 321 2.49 12.74 3.18
C LEU A 321 2.47 13.49 4.52
N TYR A 322 1.45 14.30 4.76
CA TYR A 322 1.44 15.29 5.86
C TYR A 322 0.37 15.05 6.92
N GLY A 323 -0.58 14.14 6.70
CA GLY A 323 -1.51 13.68 7.72
C GLY A 323 -0.81 12.91 8.85
N TYR A 324 -1.41 12.84 10.05
CA TYR A 324 -0.72 12.23 11.17
C TYR A 324 -0.32 10.76 10.96
N PRO A 325 -1.09 9.90 10.25
CA PRO A 325 -0.64 8.52 9.99
C PRO A 325 0.62 8.44 9.13
N ALA A 326 0.75 9.30 8.11
CA ALA A 326 1.95 9.38 7.28
C ALA A 326 3.15 9.91 8.08
N ARG A 327 2.95 10.98 8.88
CA ARG A 327 3.96 11.49 9.81
C ARG A 327 4.37 10.46 10.86
N LEU A 328 3.42 9.64 11.33
CA LEU A 328 3.68 8.53 12.23
C LEU A 328 4.62 7.50 11.59
N GLY A 329 4.36 7.11 10.35
CA GLY A 329 5.24 6.22 9.59
C GLY A 329 6.66 6.76 9.50
N SER A 330 6.81 8.05 9.13
CA SER A 330 8.12 8.72 9.08
C SER A 330 8.82 8.78 10.44
N THR A 331 8.08 9.02 11.54
CA THR A 331 8.61 9.09 12.91
C THR A 331 9.01 7.71 13.46
N LEU A 332 8.28 6.67 13.12
CA LEU A 332 8.57 5.29 13.53
C LEU A 332 9.75 4.70 12.75
N GLY A 333 9.89 5.09 11.46
CA GLY A 333 10.91 4.58 10.54
C GLY A 333 10.50 3.28 9.84
N GLU A 334 11.38 2.76 9.00
CA GLU A 334 11.12 1.64 8.08
C GLU A 334 10.78 0.30 8.78
N GLY A 335 11.02 0.17 10.08
CA GLY A 335 10.57 -0.97 10.89
C GLY A 335 9.06 -1.04 11.09
N TYR A 336 8.29 -0.08 10.57
CA TYR A 336 6.85 0.00 10.75
C TYR A 336 6.15 0.32 9.42
N ALA A 337 5.12 -0.46 9.09
CA ALA A 337 4.21 -0.23 7.98
C ALA A 337 2.94 0.45 8.52
N VAL A 338 2.82 1.77 8.35
CA VAL A 338 1.66 2.53 8.85
C VAL A 338 0.66 2.76 7.73
N LYS A 339 -0.62 2.44 7.97
CA LYS A 339 -1.72 2.72 7.03
C LYS A 339 -2.83 3.55 7.68
N ASN A 340 -3.36 4.48 6.87
CA ASN A 340 -4.48 5.33 7.24
C ASN A 340 -5.81 4.65 6.88
N PHE A 341 -6.65 4.42 7.88
CA PHE A 341 -8.03 3.93 7.74
C PHE A 341 -9.04 4.95 8.29
N GLY A 342 -8.66 6.22 8.35
CA GLY A 342 -9.54 7.31 8.76
C GLY A 342 -10.64 7.60 7.75
N VAL A 343 -11.82 7.98 8.24
CA VAL A 343 -12.95 8.43 7.41
C VAL A 343 -13.62 9.63 8.08
N SER A 344 -13.67 10.75 7.37
CA SER A 344 -14.23 12.00 7.90
C SER A 344 -15.69 11.85 8.33
N GLY A 345 -16.07 12.50 9.45
CA GLY A 345 -17.44 12.55 9.95
C GLY A 345 -17.92 11.34 10.76
N ARG A 346 -17.10 10.27 10.89
CA ARG A 346 -17.54 8.99 11.48
C ARG A 346 -17.56 9.00 12.99
N THR A 347 -18.57 8.31 13.53
CA THR A 347 -18.81 8.14 14.98
C THR A 347 -18.17 6.86 15.51
N LEU A 348 -17.85 6.85 16.79
CA LEU A 348 -17.48 5.65 17.55
C LEU A 348 -18.71 4.78 17.81
N SER A 349 -19.81 5.44 18.21
CA SER A 349 -21.11 4.81 18.43
C SER A 349 -21.68 4.23 17.14
N ASN A 350 -22.21 3.00 17.21
CA ASN A 350 -22.92 2.34 16.11
C ASN A 350 -24.35 2.89 15.93
N SER A 351 -24.84 3.69 16.88
CA SER A 351 -26.14 4.36 16.86
C SER A 351 -26.05 5.81 16.34
N GLY A 352 -24.86 6.29 15.96
CA GLY A 352 -24.67 7.61 15.34
C GLY A 352 -25.10 7.65 13.87
N ASP A 353 -25.05 8.84 13.28
CA ASP A 353 -25.43 9.08 11.88
C ASP A 353 -24.56 8.31 10.87
N TYR A 354 -23.26 8.24 11.12
CA TYR A 354 -22.26 7.56 10.26
C TYR A 354 -21.32 6.69 11.08
N PRO A 355 -21.74 5.47 11.50
CA PRO A 355 -20.92 4.57 12.30
C PRO A 355 -19.65 4.12 11.57
N TYR A 356 -18.48 4.26 12.19
CA TYR A 356 -17.20 3.87 11.57
C TYR A 356 -17.17 2.38 11.22
N GLN A 357 -17.73 1.51 12.06
CA GLN A 357 -17.70 0.06 11.85
C GLN A 357 -18.52 -0.40 10.62
N LYS A 358 -19.32 0.49 10.01
CA LYS A 358 -20.04 0.22 8.76
C LYS A 358 -19.25 0.63 7.51
N GLU A 359 -18.10 1.30 7.68
CA GLU A 359 -17.32 1.81 6.56
C GLU A 359 -16.47 0.73 5.89
N GLU A 360 -16.23 0.92 4.60
CA GLU A 360 -15.32 0.08 3.82
C GLU A 360 -13.88 0.13 4.36
N ALA A 361 -13.46 1.27 4.92
CA ALA A 361 -12.17 1.44 5.56
C ALA A 361 -11.98 0.48 6.75
N TRP A 362 -13.05 0.22 7.52
CA TRP A 362 -13.02 -0.77 8.61
C TRP A 362 -12.79 -2.19 8.09
N LYS A 363 -13.54 -2.61 7.06
CA LYS A 363 -13.36 -3.92 6.44
C LYS A 363 -11.93 -4.13 5.95
N ARG A 364 -11.36 -3.12 5.29
CA ARG A 364 -9.99 -3.16 4.78
C ARG A 364 -8.93 -3.17 5.88
N CYS A 365 -9.18 -2.49 6.99
CA CYS A 365 -8.33 -2.59 8.18
C CYS A 365 -8.25 -4.04 8.66
N LEU A 366 -9.40 -4.72 8.75
CA LEU A 366 -9.46 -6.13 9.15
C LEU A 366 -8.79 -7.06 8.13
N GLU A 367 -9.03 -6.85 6.82
CA GLU A 367 -8.37 -7.60 5.75
C GLU A 367 -6.85 -7.45 5.77
N TRP A 368 -6.35 -6.28 6.15
CA TRP A 368 -4.93 -6.00 6.23
C TRP A 368 -4.24 -6.70 7.41
N GLN A 369 -5.01 -7.14 8.40
CA GLN A 369 -4.51 -7.89 9.58
C GLN A 369 -3.34 -7.17 10.26
N PRO A 370 -3.58 -5.99 10.87
CA PRO A 370 -2.53 -5.22 11.54
C PRO A 370 -1.98 -5.93 12.77
N ASP A 371 -0.75 -5.59 13.17
CA ASP A 371 -0.12 -6.00 14.43
C ASP A 371 -0.41 -5.01 15.57
N VAL A 372 -0.62 -3.74 15.22
CA VAL A 372 -0.99 -2.66 16.14
C VAL A 372 -2.16 -1.88 15.56
N VAL A 373 -3.17 -1.56 16.37
CA VAL A 373 -4.29 -0.70 15.98
C VAL A 373 -4.39 0.49 16.91
N VAL A 374 -4.33 1.69 16.36
CA VAL A 374 -4.59 2.94 17.08
C VAL A 374 -5.99 3.41 16.73
N VAL A 375 -6.91 3.40 17.69
CA VAL A 375 -8.29 3.84 17.51
C VAL A 375 -8.44 5.24 18.09
N LYS A 376 -8.78 6.21 17.22
CA LYS A 376 -9.04 7.61 17.59
C LYS A 376 -10.40 8.07 17.03
N LEU A 377 -11.45 7.79 17.75
CA LEU A 377 -12.85 8.12 17.47
C LEU A 377 -13.47 8.88 18.65
N GLY A 378 -14.75 9.25 18.56
CA GLY A 378 -15.51 9.90 19.63
C GLY A 378 -15.77 11.41 19.42
N THR A 379 -15.07 12.07 18.48
CA THR A 379 -15.26 13.50 18.20
C THR A 379 -16.66 13.80 17.62
N ASN A 380 -17.12 13.00 16.64
CA ASN A 380 -18.41 13.22 15.97
C ASN A 380 -19.61 12.76 16.82
N ASP A 381 -19.34 11.93 17.79
CA ASP A 381 -20.35 11.46 18.77
C ASP A 381 -20.88 12.61 19.63
N THR A 382 -20.08 13.67 19.80
CA THR A 382 -20.43 14.85 20.59
C THR A 382 -21.47 15.76 19.95
N LYS A 383 -21.76 15.61 18.64
CA LYS A 383 -22.78 16.39 17.95
C LYS A 383 -24.13 16.18 18.59
N THR A 384 -24.97 17.21 18.66
CA THR A 384 -26.24 17.17 19.41
C THR A 384 -27.15 16.02 18.96
N HIS A 385 -27.25 15.80 17.65
CA HIS A 385 -28.10 14.74 17.11
C HIS A 385 -27.53 13.33 17.38
N ASN A 386 -26.20 13.18 17.38
CA ASN A 386 -25.55 11.91 17.68
C ASN A 386 -25.55 11.59 19.16
N TRP A 387 -25.30 12.61 20.03
CA TRP A 387 -25.17 12.39 21.47
C TRP A 387 -26.44 11.83 22.12
N LYS A 388 -27.62 12.14 21.58
CA LYS A 388 -28.91 11.61 22.06
C LYS A 388 -28.93 10.07 22.12
N THR A 389 -28.21 9.41 21.23
CA THR A 389 -28.13 7.94 21.15
C THR A 389 -26.75 7.40 21.55
N ALA A 390 -25.69 8.15 21.29
CA ALA A 390 -24.30 7.74 21.55
C ALA A 390 -24.00 7.62 23.04
N GLU A 391 -24.62 8.44 23.90
CA GLU A 391 -24.37 8.45 25.34
C GLU A 391 -24.52 7.06 25.98
N GLY A 392 -25.54 6.31 25.58
CA GLY A 392 -25.76 4.94 26.07
C GLY A 392 -25.05 3.84 25.26
N ASP A 393 -24.47 4.17 24.10
CA ASP A 393 -23.98 3.18 23.13
C ASP A 393 -22.46 3.13 22.97
N ILE A 394 -21.71 4.12 23.43
CA ILE A 394 -20.25 4.18 23.25
C ILE A 394 -19.55 2.90 23.71
N LYS A 395 -19.87 2.42 24.92
CA LYS A 395 -19.19 1.24 25.49
C LYS A 395 -19.54 -0.05 24.75
N SER A 396 -20.80 -0.24 24.35
CA SER A 396 -21.25 -1.41 23.57
C SER A 396 -20.64 -1.42 22.17
N SER A 397 -20.57 -0.26 21.52
CA SER A 397 -19.93 -0.08 20.21
C SER A 397 -18.41 -0.33 20.26
N MET A 398 -17.75 0.16 21.31
CA MET A 398 -16.34 -0.17 21.57
C MET A 398 -16.14 -1.66 21.77
N LYS A 399 -17.01 -2.32 22.55
CA LYS A 399 -16.93 -3.75 22.79
C LYS A 399 -16.97 -4.54 21.50
N THR A 400 -17.91 -4.23 20.61
CA THR A 400 -18.02 -4.86 19.29
C THR A 400 -16.76 -4.67 18.46
N MET A 401 -16.20 -3.46 18.43
CA MET A 401 -14.97 -3.14 17.71
C MET A 401 -13.77 -3.94 18.25
N ILE A 402 -13.60 -3.97 19.57
CA ILE A 402 -12.47 -4.63 20.22
C ILE A 402 -12.56 -6.16 20.08
N ASP A 403 -13.74 -6.73 20.21
CA ASP A 403 -13.93 -8.18 20.02
C ASP A 403 -13.63 -8.58 18.58
N THR A 404 -14.02 -7.76 17.60
CA THR A 404 -13.69 -7.98 16.19
C THR A 404 -12.17 -7.94 15.96
N LEU A 405 -11.46 -6.98 16.55
CA LEU A 405 -9.99 -6.90 16.43
C LEU A 405 -9.29 -8.07 17.11
N ARG A 406 -9.74 -8.47 18.31
CA ARG A 406 -9.18 -9.62 19.05
C ARG A 406 -9.40 -10.95 18.34
N ALA A 407 -10.42 -11.05 17.48
CA ALA A 407 -10.69 -12.24 16.67
C ALA A 407 -9.77 -12.37 15.46
N LEU A 408 -8.99 -11.34 15.11
CA LEU A 408 -8.03 -11.42 14.00
C LEU A 408 -6.90 -12.42 14.33
N PRO A 409 -6.40 -13.17 13.33
CA PRO A 409 -5.27 -14.09 13.51
C PRO A 409 -4.01 -13.43 14.10
N THR A 410 -3.80 -12.13 13.83
CA THR A 410 -2.69 -11.34 14.36
C THR A 410 -2.86 -10.99 15.83
N ASN A 411 -4.09 -11.05 16.37
CA ASN A 411 -4.42 -10.62 17.74
C ASN A 411 -3.72 -9.29 18.09
N PRO A 412 -4.06 -8.18 17.42
CA PRO A 412 -3.27 -6.96 17.44
C PRO A 412 -3.20 -6.31 18.82
N ARG A 413 -2.08 -5.64 19.09
CA ARG A 413 -1.98 -4.67 20.18
C ARG A 413 -2.93 -3.51 19.90
N ILE A 414 -3.81 -3.16 20.83
CA ILE A 414 -4.85 -2.15 20.66
C ILE A 414 -4.59 -0.96 21.58
N ILE A 415 -4.47 0.23 20.98
CA ILE A 415 -4.27 1.51 21.68
C ILE A 415 -5.50 2.38 21.41
N ILE A 416 -6.22 2.75 22.46
CA ILE A 416 -7.36 3.66 22.38
C ILE A 416 -6.87 5.07 22.71
N ALA A 417 -6.94 5.96 21.73
CA ALA A 417 -6.53 7.36 21.87
C ALA A 417 -7.75 8.27 22.08
N ALA A 418 -7.68 9.12 23.08
CA ALA A 418 -8.69 10.15 23.32
C ALA A 418 -8.84 11.09 22.11
N PRO A 419 -10.03 11.64 21.86
CA PRO A 419 -10.16 12.81 20.98
C PRO A 419 -9.25 13.95 21.42
N ILE A 420 -8.76 14.77 20.49
CA ILE A 420 -8.09 16.04 20.84
C ILE A 420 -9.12 17.12 21.19
N PRO A 421 -8.75 18.19 21.92
CA PRO A 421 -9.69 19.26 22.26
C PRO A 421 -10.15 20.01 21.01
N SER A 422 -11.40 20.48 21.02
CA SER A 422 -11.96 21.39 20.03
C SER A 422 -12.26 22.75 20.68
N PHE A 423 -11.95 23.84 19.97
CA PHE A 423 -12.05 25.21 20.48
C PHE A 423 -13.17 26.03 19.85
N LYS A 424 -13.83 25.45 18.86
CA LYS A 424 -14.97 26.06 18.19
C LYS A 424 -16.08 25.01 18.00
N ASN A 425 -17.33 25.44 18.14
CA ASN A 425 -18.48 24.59 17.90
C ASN A 425 -18.82 24.55 16.39
N VAL A 426 -17.83 24.17 15.58
CA VAL A 426 -18.02 23.97 14.14
C VAL A 426 -18.58 22.57 13.91
N TRP A 427 -19.52 22.44 12.97
CA TRP A 427 -20.26 21.17 12.70
C TRP A 427 -20.91 20.57 13.96
N ASP A 428 -21.28 21.41 14.93
CA ASP A 428 -21.89 20.99 16.19
C ASP A 428 -21.00 20.02 17.03
N ILE A 429 -19.66 20.10 16.88
CA ILE A 429 -18.70 19.38 17.72
C ILE A 429 -18.57 20.11 19.05
N ARG A 430 -18.87 19.43 20.16
CA ARG A 430 -18.95 20.02 21.50
C ARG A 430 -17.84 19.52 22.41
N ASP A 431 -16.83 20.35 22.70
CA ASP A 431 -15.72 19.99 23.59
C ASP A 431 -16.17 19.64 25.01
N SER A 432 -17.20 20.33 25.51
CA SER A 432 -17.76 20.03 26.83
C SER A 432 -18.29 18.59 26.93
N VAL A 433 -18.88 18.05 25.88
CA VAL A 433 -19.32 16.64 25.82
C VAL A 433 -18.11 15.72 25.68
N THR A 434 -17.10 16.13 24.89
CA THR A 434 -15.86 15.35 24.76
C THR A 434 -15.23 15.10 26.12
N VAL A 435 -14.98 16.16 26.91
CA VAL A 435 -14.23 16.06 28.16
C VAL A 435 -15.06 15.50 29.32
N ASN A 436 -16.35 15.84 29.38
CA ASN A 436 -17.19 15.49 30.53
C ASN A 436 -17.92 14.14 30.39
N ALA A 437 -18.01 13.60 29.16
CA ALA A 437 -18.81 12.39 28.93
C ALA A 437 -18.11 11.35 28.04
N VAL A 438 -17.60 11.72 26.83
CA VAL A 438 -16.99 10.75 25.92
C VAL A 438 -15.69 10.18 26.48
N ILE A 439 -14.75 11.03 26.92
CA ILE A 439 -13.47 10.59 27.48
C ILE A 439 -13.65 9.73 28.73
N PRO A 440 -14.48 10.10 29.72
CA PRO A 440 -14.73 9.25 30.88
C PRO A 440 -15.26 7.85 30.53
N GLN A 441 -16.17 7.75 29.57
CA GLN A 441 -16.68 6.43 29.13
C GLN A 441 -15.59 5.60 28.43
N ILE A 442 -14.76 6.22 27.60
CA ILE A 442 -13.59 5.56 26.98
C ILE A 442 -12.63 5.06 28.05
N GLN A 443 -12.27 5.90 29.04
CA GLN A 443 -11.34 5.54 30.11
C GLN A 443 -11.86 4.38 30.96
N GLU A 444 -13.14 4.42 31.34
CA GLU A 444 -13.78 3.33 32.07
C GLU A 444 -13.75 2.02 31.27
N PHE A 445 -14.10 2.07 29.98
CA PHE A 445 -14.08 0.91 29.12
C PHE A 445 -12.67 0.32 28.97
N VAL A 446 -11.66 1.17 28.68
CA VAL A 446 -10.24 0.78 28.54
C VAL A 446 -9.74 0.09 29.81
N LYS A 447 -10.09 0.62 30.98
CA LYS A 447 -9.74 0.03 32.28
C LYS A 447 -10.38 -1.35 32.45
N ASN A 448 -11.67 -1.47 32.17
CA ASN A 448 -12.41 -2.72 32.34
C ASN A 448 -11.96 -3.82 31.37
N GLU A 449 -11.60 -3.45 30.14
CA GLU A 449 -11.13 -4.37 29.10
C GLU A 449 -9.61 -4.60 29.12
N ASN A 450 -8.87 -3.95 30.06
CA ASN A 450 -7.42 -4.02 30.18
C ASN A 450 -6.70 -3.68 28.87
N LEU A 451 -7.12 -2.56 28.25
CA LEU A 451 -6.55 -2.02 27.01
C LEU A 451 -5.54 -0.91 27.31
N GLU A 452 -4.81 -0.48 26.29
CA GLU A 452 -3.93 0.68 26.38
C GLU A 452 -4.68 1.98 26.09
N TYR A 453 -4.45 2.98 26.93
CA TYR A 453 -5.00 4.34 26.75
C TYR A 453 -3.91 5.33 26.39
N LEU A 454 -4.19 6.20 25.42
CA LEU A 454 -3.36 7.34 25.07
C LEU A 454 -4.16 8.63 25.26
N ASP A 455 -3.79 9.44 26.24
CA ASP A 455 -4.43 10.70 26.54
C ASP A 455 -3.98 11.82 25.60
N LEU A 456 -4.45 11.77 24.35
CA LEU A 456 -4.17 12.84 23.40
C LEU A 456 -4.84 14.16 23.79
N TYR A 457 -5.97 14.12 24.51
CA TYR A 457 -6.68 15.34 24.92
C TYR A 457 -5.79 16.24 25.79
N ASN A 458 -5.33 15.73 26.93
CA ASN A 458 -4.50 16.51 27.84
C ASN A 458 -3.11 16.77 27.28
N ALA A 459 -2.51 15.80 26.59
CA ALA A 459 -1.18 15.95 25.99
C ALA A 459 -1.15 17.08 24.94
N THR A 460 -2.19 17.22 24.12
CA THR A 460 -2.25 18.32 23.13
C THR A 460 -2.73 19.61 23.75
N LYS A 461 -3.69 19.60 24.70
CA LYS A 461 -4.19 20.77 25.37
C LYS A 461 -3.11 21.52 26.17
N SER A 462 -2.13 20.78 26.69
CA SER A 462 -1.01 21.34 27.48
C SER A 462 0.03 22.08 26.61
N LEU A 463 -0.03 21.95 25.29
CA LEU A 463 0.88 22.66 24.40
C LEU A 463 0.55 24.15 24.37
N GLU A 464 1.60 24.96 24.49
CA GLU A 464 1.45 26.41 24.41
C GLU A 464 0.82 26.81 23.08
N ASN A 465 -0.21 27.66 23.13
CA ASN A 465 -0.94 28.16 21.96
C ASN A 465 -1.49 27.06 21.02
N PHE A 466 -1.86 25.87 21.55
CA PHE A 466 -2.30 24.73 20.75
C PHE A 466 -3.34 25.08 19.70
N GLN A 467 -4.38 25.83 20.05
CA GLN A 467 -5.42 26.24 19.10
C GLN A 467 -4.85 27.06 17.93
N LYS A 468 -3.96 27.98 18.18
CA LYS A 468 -3.45 28.93 17.18
C LYS A 468 -2.39 28.30 16.27
N GLU A 469 -1.50 27.47 16.87
CA GLU A 469 -0.32 26.99 16.16
C GLU A 469 -0.48 25.59 15.57
N TYR A 470 -1.34 24.75 16.15
CA TYR A 470 -1.45 23.35 15.78
C TYR A 470 -2.78 22.97 15.13
N LEU A 471 -3.78 23.86 15.16
CA LEU A 471 -5.07 23.59 14.51
C LEU A 471 -5.26 24.47 13.28
N LEU A 472 -6.13 24.01 12.39
CA LEU A 472 -6.68 24.81 11.30
C LEU A 472 -7.59 25.92 11.88
N ARG A 473 -8.00 26.85 11.02
CA ARG A 473 -8.88 27.98 11.41
C ARG A 473 -10.23 27.54 11.98
N ASP A 474 -10.66 26.31 11.69
CA ASP A 474 -11.90 25.72 12.24
C ASP A 474 -11.80 25.40 13.74
N GLY A 475 -10.60 25.32 14.32
CA GLY A 475 -10.35 25.04 15.73
C GLY A 475 -10.68 23.62 16.16
N VAL A 476 -10.78 22.68 15.20
CA VAL A 476 -11.09 21.25 15.41
C VAL A 476 -10.02 20.35 14.78
N HIS A 477 -9.65 20.62 13.54
CA HIS A 477 -8.72 19.77 12.80
C HIS A 477 -7.28 20.26 12.95
N PRO A 478 -6.32 19.34 13.11
CA PRO A 478 -4.91 19.69 13.15
C PRO A 478 -4.42 20.19 11.80
N ASN A 479 -3.55 21.19 11.79
CA ASN A 479 -2.69 21.53 10.65
C ASN A 479 -1.50 20.56 10.59
N GLU A 480 -0.56 20.73 9.66
CA GLU A 480 0.60 19.85 9.53
C GLU A 480 1.45 19.76 10.81
N LYS A 481 1.63 20.88 11.53
CA LYS A 481 2.34 20.91 12.84
C LYS A 481 1.59 20.08 13.89
N GLY A 482 0.26 20.19 13.92
CA GLY A 482 -0.60 19.39 14.79
C GLY A 482 -0.58 17.91 14.42
N CYS A 483 -0.59 17.58 13.12
CA CYS A 483 -0.44 16.20 12.65
C CYS A 483 0.90 15.59 13.09
N GLN A 484 2.01 16.35 12.98
CA GLN A 484 3.32 15.90 13.45
C GLN A 484 3.33 15.66 14.96
N GLN A 485 2.70 16.56 15.74
CA GLN A 485 2.65 16.41 17.20
C GLN A 485 1.84 15.17 17.63
N ILE A 486 0.68 14.93 17.01
CA ILE A 486 -0.10 13.70 17.24
C ILE A 486 0.73 12.47 16.88
N ALA A 487 1.43 12.50 15.75
CA ALA A 487 2.30 11.41 15.32
C ALA A 487 3.40 11.11 16.33
N ASN A 488 4.05 12.14 16.90
CA ASN A 488 5.08 11.98 17.94
C ASN A 488 4.53 11.28 19.19
N LEU A 489 3.36 11.73 19.69
CA LEU A 489 2.72 11.14 20.87
C LEU A 489 2.31 9.66 20.64
N VAL A 490 1.78 9.37 19.46
CA VAL A 490 1.41 8.00 19.07
C VAL A 490 2.66 7.13 18.90
N ALA A 491 3.73 7.65 18.29
CA ALA A 491 4.99 6.92 18.11
C ALA A 491 5.65 6.60 19.44
N GLU A 492 5.67 7.54 20.38
CA GLU A 492 6.17 7.33 21.74
C GLU A 492 5.40 6.18 22.43
N ARG A 493 4.06 6.19 22.33
CA ARG A 493 3.23 5.13 22.90
C ARG A 493 3.47 3.77 22.24
N ILE A 494 3.64 3.71 20.91
CA ILE A 494 3.93 2.46 20.20
C ILE A 494 5.29 1.90 20.60
N LYS A 495 6.32 2.75 20.74
CA LYS A 495 7.68 2.35 21.12
C LYS A 495 7.81 1.99 22.60
N SER A 496 6.87 2.44 23.45
CA SER A 496 6.89 2.11 24.88
C SER A 496 6.64 0.62 25.10
N PRO A 497 7.44 -0.07 25.90
CA PRO A 497 7.20 -1.47 26.23
C PRO A 497 5.87 -1.61 26.98
N VAL A 498 5.07 -2.61 26.59
CA VAL A 498 3.91 -3.01 27.40
C VAL A 498 4.45 -3.53 28.72
N ALA A 499 4.11 -2.90 29.83
CA ALA A 499 4.51 -3.41 31.13
C ALA A 499 3.94 -4.82 31.30
N PRO A 500 4.76 -5.86 31.55
CA PRO A 500 4.23 -7.18 31.80
C PRO A 500 3.33 -7.12 33.02
N MET A 501 2.13 -7.70 32.98
CA MET A 501 1.25 -7.83 34.13
C MET A 501 2.05 -8.46 35.25
N GLY A 502 2.34 -7.69 36.31
CA GLY A 502 3.21 -8.09 37.40
C GLY A 502 2.67 -9.36 38.04
N LYS A 503 3.55 -10.28 38.43
CA LYS A 503 3.21 -11.52 39.14
C LYS A 503 2.38 -11.29 40.43
N ARG A 504 2.24 -10.04 40.91
CA ARG A 504 1.44 -9.66 42.09
C ARG A 504 -0.07 -9.78 41.86
N ASP A 505 -0.57 -9.53 40.66
CA ASP A 505 -2.03 -9.51 40.41
C ASP A 505 -2.63 -10.91 40.30
N ARG A 506 -1.84 -11.92 39.93
CA ARG A 506 -2.30 -13.33 39.90
C ARG A 506 -2.57 -13.92 41.31
N ARG A 507 -1.94 -13.38 42.37
CA ARG A 507 -2.19 -13.84 43.74
C ARG A 507 -3.48 -13.26 44.34
N ILE A 508 -3.89 -12.06 43.92
CA ILE A 508 -5.11 -11.41 44.43
C ILE A 508 -6.35 -12.06 43.85
N MET A 509 -6.33 -12.47 42.59
CA MET A 509 -7.46 -13.17 41.94
C MET A 509 -7.67 -14.59 42.46
N LYS A 510 -6.63 -15.28 42.93
CA LYS A 510 -6.77 -16.61 43.55
C LYS A 510 -7.31 -16.57 44.98
N LYS A 511 -7.20 -15.43 45.72
CA LYS A 511 -7.74 -15.26 47.08
C LYS A 511 -9.21 -14.85 47.12
N LYS A 512 -9.81 -14.43 45.98
CA LYS A 512 -11.26 -14.09 45.88
C LYS A 512 -12.11 -15.24 45.34
N ARG A 513 -11.52 -16.44 45.10
CA ARG A 513 -12.22 -17.66 44.67
C ARG A 513 -12.07 -18.82 45.69
N LYS A 514 -11.81 -18.50 46.98
CA LYS A 514 -11.94 -19.43 48.10
C LYS A 514 -12.96 -18.90 49.06
#